data_639a03b33ef5c44525cd910316175645
#
_entry.id   639a03b33ef5c44525cd910316175645
#
_cell.length_a   1.000
_cell.length_b   1.000
_cell.length_c   1.000
_cell.angle_alpha   90.00
_cell.angle_beta   90.00
_cell.angle_gamma   90.00
#
_symmetry.space_group_name_H-M   'P 1'
#
loop_
_entity.id
_entity.type
_entity.pdbx_description
1 polymer ?
#
loop_
_entity_poly.entity_id
_entity_poly.type
_entity_poly.pdbx_seq_one_letter_code
_entity_poly.pdbx_strand_id
1 'polypeptide(L)'
;MKSLNQLHLCKALSVFLFTLSVNSQVTTIDRSMQEQTMLSVLYAQSSTEYVANCIQTYSGASLILDEAIADKEWTASLEQSGDYSSKAMAIILDVDETVLDNVRFQARAILSGLSYPNGWIEWGLEASAEPVPGVSSFLENASNKGIKIFYVTNRVAELEDATRENIKRLGLPFDDDRDVLLMRDENGWGSDKVSRRALVAKDYRILMLVGDQLTDFISLEEAATDIDSRRKLAEKYSDMWGKKWFMLTNPMYGKWEGAIYGNKYPDTKEEMMKMRLDALKP
;
A
#
# COMPACT_ATOMS: atom_id res chain seq x y z
N MET A 1 -42.90 -86.66 38.38
CA MET A 1 -42.07 -86.53 39.61
C MET A 1 -40.89 -85.54 39.26
N LYS A 2 -40.84 -84.52 40.11
CA LYS A 2 -39.72 -83.57 40.30
C LYS A 2 -39.38 -82.62 39.15
N SER A 3 -39.88 -81.37 39.31
CA SER A 3 -39.45 -80.17 38.69
C SER A 3 -38.05 -79.73 39.14
N LEU A 4 -37.30 -79.12 38.27
CA LEU A 4 -36.17 -78.22 38.65
C LEU A 4 -36.35 -76.90 37.98
N ASN A 5 -36.55 -75.86 38.86
CA ASN A 5 -36.56 -74.47 38.52
C ASN A 5 -35.12 -74.00 38.16
N GLN A 6 -34.94 -73.35 37.03
CA GLN A 6 -33.76 -72.55 36.80
C GLN A 6 -34.15 -71.02 36.82
N LEU A 7 -33.60 -70.40 37.82
CA LEU A 7 -33.66 -68.93 37.94
C LEU A 7 -32.65 -68.31 36.95
N HIS A 8 -33.13 -67.57 35.98
CA HIS A 8 -32.27 -66.72 35.15
C HIS A 8 -32.12 -65.33 35.81
N LEU A 9 -30.88 -65.05 36.21
CA LEU A 9 -30.46 -63.78 36.78
C LEU A 9 -30.13 -62.86 35.61
N CYS A 10 -31.04 -61.95 35.26
CA CYS A 10 -30.73 -60.87 34.33
C CYS A 10 -29.86 -59.80 35.04
N LYS A 11 -28.59 -59.69 34.68
CA LYS A 11 -27.75 -58.57 35.04
C LYS A 11 -28.05 -57.42 34.05
N ALA A 12 -28.71 -56.38 34.51
CA ALA A 12 -28.86 -55.15 33.78
C ALA A 12 -27.52 -54.39 33.80
N LEU A 13 -26.91 -54.27 32.64
CA LEU A 13 -25.72 -53.47 32.44
C LEU A 13 -26.15 -52.04 32.14
N SER A 14 -26.08 -51.16 33.12
CA SER A 14 -26.34 -49.72 32.94
C SER A 14 -25.12 -49.11 32.25
N VAL A 15 -25.25 -48.80 30.94
CA VAL A 15 -24.27 -48.05 30.19
C VAL A 15 -24.53 -46.55 30.49
N PHE A 16 -23.67 -45.93 31.29
CA PHE A 16 -23.68 -44.47 31.48
C PHE A 16 -22.99 -43.88 30.23
N LEU A 17 -23.79 -43.31 29.31
CA LEU A 17 -23.32 -42.42 28.27
C LEU A 17 -22.97 -41.06 28.87
N PHE A 18 -21.70 -40.81 29.09
CA PHE A 18 -21.18 -39.47 29.33
C PHE A 18 -21.20 -38.71 27.98
N THR A 19 -22.20 -37.91 27.75
CA THR A 19 -22.14 -36.88 26.66
C THR A 19 -21.23 -35.77 27.12
N LEU A 20 -19.99 -35.77 26.66
CA LEU A 20 -19.13 -34.61 26.72
C LEU A 20 -19.67 -33.54 25.77
N SER A 21 -20.42 -32.58 26.31
CA SER A 21 -20.73 -31.36 25.60
C SER A 21 -19.45 -30.54 25.45
N VAL A 22 -18.79 -30.68 24.32
CA VAL A 22 -17.73 -29.75 23.93
C VAL A 22 -18.42 -28.43 23.58
N ASN A 23 -18.51 -27.53 24.56
CA ASN A 23 -18.82 -26.13 24.30
C ASN A 23 -17.63 -25.55 23.56
N SER A 24 -17.59 -25.66 22.23
CA SER A 24 -16.74 -24.83 21.41
C SER A 24 -17.31 -23.40 21.52
N GLN A 25 -16.76 -22.60 22.41
CA GLN A 25 -16.92 -21.16 22.32
C GLN A 25 -16.29 -20.76 20.99
N VAL A 26 -17.14 -20.53 20.00
CA VAL A 26 -16.75 -19.83 18.78
C VAL A 26 -16.42 -18.42 19.24
N THR A 27 -15.14 -18.16 19.48
CA THR A 27 -14.65 -16.81 19.70
C THR A 27 -14.92 -16.04 18.41
N THR A 28 -15.97 -15.23 18.42
CA THR A 28 -16.25 -14.31 17.31
C THR A 28 -15.10 -13.30 17.25
N ILE A 29 -14.39 -13.28 16.13
CA ILE A 29 -13.32 -12.29 15.87
C ILE A 29 -13.99 -10.92 15.79
N ASP A 30 -13.57 -9.99 16.65
CA ASP A 30 -13.99 -8.59 16.55
C ASP A 30 -13.31 -7.92 15.34
N ARG A 31 -14.10 -7.63 14.32
CA ARG A 31 -13.68 -6.98 13.07
C ARG A 31 -14.20 -5.55 12.93
N SER A 32 -14.83 -5.02 13.95
CA SER A 32 -15.59 -3.76 13.86
C SER A 32 -14.79 -2.59 13.29
N MET A 33 -13.48 -2.52 13.55
CA MET A 33 -12.60 -1.47 12.99
C MET A 33 -12.17 -1.79 11.57
N GLN A 34 -11.81 -3.03 11.28
CA GLN A 34 -11.37 -3.46 9.95
C GLN A 34 -12.52 -3.41 8.94
N GLU A 35 -13.75 -3.71 9.37
CA GLU A 35 -14.96 -3.66 8.53
C GLU A 35 -15.26 -2.24 8.03
N GLN A 36 -14.76 -1.18 8.70
CA GLN A 36 -14.94 0.19 8.22
C GLN A 36 -14.18 0.48 6.91
N THR A 37 -13.10 -0.25 6.64
CA THR A 37 -12.36 -0.14 5.38
C THR A 37 -12.87 -1.10 4.31
N MET A 38 -13.84 -1.95 4.62
CA MET A 38 -14.33 -3.02 3.73
C MET A 38 -14.85 -2.47 2.39
N LEU A 39 -15.63 -1.39 2.40
CA LEU A 39 -16.12 -0.80 1.14
C LEU A 39 -15.01 -0.21 0.30
N SER A 40 -13.98 0.38 0.93
CA SER A 40 -12.81 0.88 0.21
C SER A 40 -12.00 -0.25 -0.43
N VAL A 41 -11.84 -1.37 0.29
CA VAL A 41 -11.18 -2.57 -0.24
C VAL A 41 -11.99 -3.19 -1.37
N LEU A 42 -13.30 -3.33 -1.22
CA LEU A 42 -14.20 -3.82 -2.27
C LEU A 42 -14.21 -2.90 -3.49
N TYR A 43 -14.15 -1.58 -3.29
CA TYR A 43 -14.01 -0.62 -4.38
C TYR A 43 -12.73 -0.86 -5.18
N ALA A 44 -11.60 -1.01 -4.52
CA ALA A 44 -10.33 -1.30 -5.18
C ALA A 44 -10.34 -2.67 -5.89
N GLN A 45 -10.96 -3.71 -5.27
CA GLN A 45 -10.99 -5.06 -5.83
C GLN A 45 -11.97 -5.24 -7.01
N SER A 46 -13.08 -4.50 -7.03
CA SER A 46 -14.22 -4.85 -7.89
C SER A 46 -14.71 -3.73 -8.79
N SER A 47 -14.33 -2.46 -8.53
CA SER A 47 -14.87 -1.37 -9.33
C SER A 47 -14.10 -1.14 -10.63
N THR A 48 -14.83 -0.93 -11.70
CA THR A 48 -14.26 -0.48 -12.98
C THR A 48 -13.67 0.92 -12.86
N GLU A 49 -14.23 1.74 -12.00
CA GLU A 49 -13.82 3.12 -11.74
C GLU A 49 -12.41 3.18 -11.15
N TYR A 50 -12.08 2.29 -10.21
CA TYR A 50 -10.72 2.17 -9.67
C TYR A 50 -9.72 1.80 -10.77
N VAL A 51 -10.02 0.75 -11.52
CA VAL A 51 -9.17 0.27 -12.63
C VAL A 51 -8.99 1.37 -13.68
N ALA A 52 -10.08 2.05 -14.06
CA ALA A 52 -10.05 3.13 -15.05
C ALA A 52 -9.21 4.32 -14.57
N ASN A 53 -9.30 4.70 -13.28
CA ASN A 53 -8.48 5.77 -12.70
C ASN A 53 -7.00 5.42 -12.72
N CYS A 54 -6.63 4.20 -12.37
CA CYS A 54 -5.24 3.76 -12.45
C CYS A 54 -4.70 3.80 -13.89
N ILE A 55 -5.43 3.21 -14.84
CA ILE A 55 -5.06 3.22 -16.26
C ILE A 55 -4.95 4.65 -16.80
N GLN A 56 -5.90 5.52 -16.48
CA GLN A 56 -5.92 6.92 -16.90
C GLN A 56 -4.71 7.68 -16.36
N THR A 57 -4.32 7.46 -15.10
CA THR A 57 -3.15 8.08 -14.47
C THR A 57 -1.88 7.69 -15.22
N TYR A 58 -1.66 6.40 -15.48
CA TYR A 58 -0.47 5.93 -16.19
C TYR A 58 -0.47 6.27 -17.68
N SER A 59 -1.64 6.30 -18.32
CA SER A 59 -1.76 6.76 -19.71
C SER A 59 -1.45 8.25 -19.82
N GLY A 60 -1.94 9.07 -18.89
CA GLY A 60 -1.61 10.49 -18.82
C GLY A 60 -0.11 10.72 -18.62
N ALA A 61 0.53 9.96 -17.72
CA ALA A 61 1.98 10.01 -17.53
C ALA A 61 2.73 9.64 -18.81
N SER A 62 2.29 8.62 -19.53
CA SER A 62 2.89 8.21 -20.82
C SER A 62 2.82 9.29 -21.89
N LEU A 63 1.72 10.04 -21.95
CA LEU A 63 1.52 11.11 -22.95
C LEU A 63 2.47 12.30 -22.73
N ILE A 64 2.86 12.57 -21.50
CA ILE A 64 3.73 13.71 -21.13
C ILE A 64 5.23 13.36 -21.26
N LEU A 65 5.60 12.09 -21.41
CA LEU A 65 7.01 11.66 -21.42
C LEU A 65 7.86 12.39 -22.46
N ASP A 66 7.36 12.54 -23.69
CA ASP A 66 8.14 13.15 -24.78
C ASP A 66 8.37 14.64 -24.53
N GLU A 67 7.39 15.35 -23.98
CA GLU A 67 7.53 16.75 -23.56
C GLU A 67 8.56 16.87 -22.42
N ALA A 68 8.45 16.03 -21.39
CA ALA A 68 9.39 16.00 -20.27
C ALA A 68 10.83 15.66 -20.69
N ILE A 69 11.02 14.80 -21.70
CA ILE A 69 12.33 14.48 -22.27
C ILE A 69 12.93 15.69 -23.00
N ALA A 70 12.10 16.33 -23.83
CA ALA A 70 12.55 17.43 -24.70
C ALA A 70 12.92 18.69 -23.93
N ASP A 71 12.17 19.03 -22.88
CA ASP A 71 12.46 20.19 -22.03
C ASP A 71 13.61 19.87 -21.05
N LYS A 72 14.76 20.49 -21.29
CA LYS A 72 15.98 20.28 -20.48
C LYS A 72 15.89 20.90 -19.09
N GLU A 73 14.99 21.87 -18.88
CA GLU A 73 14.73 22.51 -17.59
C GLU A 73 13.62 21.79 -16.80
N TRP A 74 13.07 20.73 -17.38
CA TRP A 74 12.05 19.94 -16.72
C TRP A 74 12.61 19.14 -15.55
N THR A 75 12.02 19.32 -14.37
CA THR A 75 12.18 18.39 -13.24
C THR A 75 10.89 18.28 -12.45
N ALA A 76 10.63 17.10 -11.92
CA ALA A 76 9.51 16.79 -11.03
C ALA A 76 9.91 16.79 -9.55
N SER A 77 11.20 16.75 -9.24
CA SER A 77 11.70 16.67 -7.86
C SER A 77 11.93 18.07 -7.30
N LEU A 78 11.35 18.34 -6.14
CA LEU A 78 11.61 19.57 -5.38
C LEU A 78 13.06 19.60 -4.84
N GLU A 79 13.69 18.45 -4.73
CA GLU A 79 15.07 18.28 -4.29
C GLU A 79 16.10 18.45 -5.42
N GLN A 80 15.65 18.61 -6.66
CA GLN A 80 16.55 18.83 -7.79
C GLN A 80 17.28 20.16 -7.67
N SER A 81 18.59 20.16 -7.81
CA SER A 81 19.40 21.36 -7.71
C SER A 81 20.61 21.32 -8.66
N GLY A 82 21.24 22.49 -8.89
CA GLY A 82 22.39 22.62 -9.79
C GLY A 82 22.01 22.41 -11.26
N ASP A 83 23.02 22.15 -12.09
CA ASP A 83 22.81 21.81 -13.51
C ASP A 83 22.43 20.33 -13.65
N TYR A 84 21.22 20.08 -14.09
CA TYR A 84 20.68 18.75 -14.35
C TYR A 84 20.27 18.53 -15.82
N SER A 85 20.39 19.53 -16.65
CA SER A 85 19.94 19.52 -18.05
C SER A 85 20.59 18.40 -18.88
N SER A 86 21.84 18.06 -18.57
CA SER A 86 22.63 17.02 -19.23
C SER A 86 22.63 15.66 -18.52
N LYS A 87 22.02 15.56 -17.33
CA LYS A 87 21.96 14.29 -16.57
C LYS A 87 21.10 13.26 -17.28
N ALA A 88 21.40 11.99 -17.04
CA ALA A 88 20.53 10.89 -17.41
C ALA A 88 19.15 11.07 -16.76
N MET A 89 18.11 10.58 -17.42
CA MET A 89 16.72 10.77 -17.01
C MET A 89 16.25 9.65 -16.10
N ALA A 90 15.45 9.99 -15.10
CA ALA A 90 14.81 9.01 -14.23
C ALA A 90 13.35 9.40 -13.89
N ILE A 91 12.61 8.37 -13.52
CA ILE A 91 11.29 8.47 -12.88
C ILE A 91 11.40 7.82 -11.51
N ILE A 92 10.76 8.40 -10.51
CA ILE A 92 10.66 7.84 -9.17
C ILE A 92 9.21 7.43 -8.92
N LEU A 93 9.00 6.18 -8.51
CA LEU A 93 7.69 5.67 -8.09
C LEU A 93 7.75 5.19 -6.64
N ASP A 94 6.66 5.36 -5.91
CA ASP A 94 6.38 4.55 -4.75
C ASP A 94 6.10 3.09 -5.16
N VAL A 95 5.99 2.17 -4.22
CA VAL A 95 5.76 0.74 -4.50
C VAL A 95 4.34 0.34 -4.16
N ASP A 96 3.91 0.53 -2.91
CA ASP A 96 2.64 0.01 -2.40
C ASP A 96 1.47 0.85 -2.91
N GLU A 97 0.45 0.23 -3.52
CA GLU A 97 -0.69 0.87 -4.20
C GLU A 97 -0.29 1.83 -5.34
N THR A 98 0.97 1.76 -5.72
CA THR A 98 1.52 2.49 -6.87
C THR A 98 2.01 1.52 -7.94
N VAL A 99 2.96 0.66 -7.62
CA VAL A 99 3.47 -0.38 -8.53
C VAL A 99 2.87 -1.74 -8.21
N LEU A 100 2.82 -2.09 -6.93
CA LEU A 100 2.31 -3.35 -6.39
C LEU A 100 0.99 -3.12 -5.68
N ASP A 101 -0.02 -3.91 -6.05
CA ASP A 101 -1.36 -3.90 -5.47
C ASP A 101 -1.41 -4.82 -4.24
N ASN A 102 -1.62 -4.24 -3.06
CA ASN A 102 -1.73 -4.97 -1.80
C ASN A 102 -3.18 -5.12 -1.32
N VAL A 103 -4.15 -4.92 -2.18
CA VAL A 103 -5.58 -5.04 -1.81
C VAL A 103 -5.92 -6.41 -1.23
N ARG A 104 -5.21 -7.48 -1.64
CA ARG A 104 -5.34 -8.83 -1.05
C ARG A 104 -4.90 -8.87 0.42
N PHE A 105 -3.84 -8.15 0.78
CA PHE A 105 -3.45 -7.99 2.18
C PHE A 105 -4.53 -7.29 2.99
N GLN A 106 -5.09 -6.21 2.47
CA GLN A 106 -6.18 -5.47 3.14
C GLN A 106 -7.41 -6.35 3.36
N ALA A 107 -7.77 -7.16 2.37
CA ALA A 107 -8.88 -8.13 2.50
C ALA A 107 -8.59 -9.20 3.57
N ARG A 108 -7.35 -9.74 3.60
CA ARG A 108 -6.93 -10.70 4.65
C ARG A 108 -7.00 -10.08 6.04
N ALA A 109 -6.58 -8.81 6.19
CA ALA A 109 -6.65 -8.08 7.45
C ALA A 109 -8.11 -7.96 7.95
N ILE A 110 -9.06 -7.61 7.08
CA ILE A 110 -10.48 -7.56 7.41
C ILE A 110 -10.98 -8.94 7.86
N LEU A 111 -10.70 -9.99 7.08
CA LEU A 111 -11.18 -11.33 7.37
C LEU A 111 -10.63 -11.92 8.67
N SER A 112 -9.39 -11.59 9.00
CA SER A 112 -8.71 -12.08 10.21
C SER A 112 -8.93 -11.20 11.45
N GLY A 113 -9.47 -9.97 11.29
CA GLY A 113 -9.58 -8.99 12.37
C GLY A 113 -8.23 -8.40 12.79
N LEU A 114 -7.20 -8.56 11.95
CA LEU A 114 -5.88 -7.96 12.17
C LEU A 114 -5.79 -6.58 11.52
N SER A 115 -4.85 -5.79 11.96
CA SER A 115 -4.50 -4.49 11.36
C SER A 115 -3.00 -4.40 11.19
N TYR A 116 -2.57 -3.64 10.17
CA TYR A 116 -1.16 -3.30 10.03
C TYR A 116 -0.58 -2.85 11.40
N PRO A 117 0.64 -3.30 11.78
CA PRO A 117 1.62 -4.04 10.94
C PRO A 117 1.48 -5.58 10.93
N ASN A 118 0.50 -6.15 11.65
CA ASN A 118 0.36 -7.61 11.78
C ASN A 118 0.08 -8.27 10.42
N GLY A 119 0.87 -9.28 10.09
CA GLY A 119 0.77 -10.02 8.83
C GLY A 119 1.39 -9.31 7.62
N TRP A 120 1.97 -8.10 7.80
CA TRP A 120 2.55 -7.33 6.70
C TRP A 120 3.87 -7.92 6.19
N ILE A 121 4.74 -8.34 7.10
CA ILE A 121 6.02 -8.97 6.72
C ILE A 121 5.75 -10.28 5.98
N GLU A 122 4.86 -11.11 6.52
CA GLU A 122 4.47 -12.39 5.89
C GLU A 122 3.90 -12.17 4.48
N TRP A 123 3.02 -11.17 4.31
CA TRP A 123 2.50 -10.80 3.00
C TRP A 123 3.62 -10.35 2.04
N GLY A 124 4.52 -9.49 2.50
CA GLY A 124 5.64 -9.01 1.69
C GLY A 124 6.56 -10.13 1.23
N LEU A 125 6.84 -11.11 2.12
CA LEU A 125 7.68 -12.27 1.83
C LEU A 125 7.04 -13.24 0.84
N GLU A 126 5.70 -13.24 0.66
CA GLU A 126 5.05 -14.05 -0.38
C GLU A 126 5.45 -13.61 -1.80
N ALA A 127 5.92 -12.37 -1.98
CA ALA A 127 6.26 -11.77 -3.28
C ALA A 127 5.17 -11.98 -4.35
N SER A 128 3.88 -11.93 -3.93
CA SER A 128 2.73 -12.35 -4.72
C SER A 128 1.78 -11.21 -5.11
N ALA A 129 2.14 -9.96 -4.81
CA ALA A 129 1.36 -8.80 -5.20
C ALA A 129 1.28 -8.69 -6.74
N GLU A 130 0.10 -8.34 -7.24
CA GLU A 130 -0.14 -8.08 -8.65
C GLU A 130 0.26 -6.63 -9.02
N PRO A 131 0.44 -6.30 -10.30
CA PRO A 131 0.73 -4.93 -10.69
C PRO A 131 -0.52 -4.06 -10.59
N VAL A 132 -0.36 -2.82 -10.14
CA VAL A 132 -1.43 -1.82 -10.24
C VAL A 132 -1.83 -1.62 -11.72
N PRO A 133 -3.13 -1.53 -12.06
CA PRO A 133 -3.56 -1.43 -13.44
C PRO A 133 -2.89 -0.28 -14.20
N GLY A 134 -2.31 -0.58 -15.37
CA GLY A 134 -1.65 0.40 -16.24
C GLY A 134 -0.15 0.60 -15.99
N VAL A 135 0.38 0.20 -14.83
CA VAL A 135 1.79 0.44 -14.48
C VAL A 135 2.76 -0.26 -15.44
N SER A 136 2.48 -1.51 -15.83
CA SER A 136 3.39 -2.29 -16.68
C SER A 136 3.63 -1.61 -18.03
N SER A 137 2.57 -1.19 -18.71
CA SER A 137 2.69 -0.49 -20.01
C SER A 137 3.41 0.85 -19.89
N PHE A 138 3.18 1.59 -18.79
CA PHE A 138 3.85 2.86 -18.52
C PHE A 138 5.35 2.66 -18.32
N LEU A 139 5.74 1.72 -17.46
CA LEU A 139 7.14 1.45 -17.15
C LEU A 139 7.90 0.88 -18.34
N GLU A 140 7.26 0.02 -19.13
CA GLU A 140 7.83 -0.47 -20.38
C GLU A 140 8.09 0.68 -21.38
N ASN A 141 7.10 1.57 -21.57
CA ASN A 141 7.27 2.75 -22.41
C ASN A 141 8.40 3.66 -21.94
N ALA A 142 8.47 3.95 -20.64
CA ALA A 142 9.53 4.78 -20.06
C ALA A 142 10.91 4.13 -20.22
N SER A 143 11.03 2.85 -19.94
CA SER A 143 12.27 2.08 -20.07
C SER A 143 12.76 2.04 -21.53
N ASN A 144 11.86 1.83 -22.49
CA ASN A 144 12.17 1.84 -23.93
C ASN A 144 12.68 3.21 -24.42
N LYS A 145 12.34 4.29 -23.73
CA LYS A 145 12.87 5.65 -23.99
C LYS A 145 14.19 5.93 -23.26
N GLY A 146 14.79 4.93 -22.61
CA GLY A 146 16.07 5.05 -21.89
C GLY A 146 15.93 5.76 -20.53
N ILE A 147 14.74 5.85 -19.96
CA ILE A 147 14.50 6.45 -18.67
C ILE A 147 14.76 5.40 -17.59
N LYS A 148 15.57 5.73 -16.58
CA LYS A 148 15.84 4.87 -15.43
C LYS A 148 14.63 4.91 -14.46
N ILE A 149 14.24 3.75 -13.98
CA ILE A 149 13.14 3.61 -13.01
C ILE A 149 13.74 3.42 -11.62
N PHE A 150 13.29 4.23 -10.66
CA PHE A 150 13.61 4.11 -9.24
C PHE A 150 12.34 3.84 -8.45
N TYR A 151 12.42 2.90 -7.54
CA TYR A 151 11.38 2.52 -6.60
C TYR A 151 11.76 3.04 -5.20
N VAL A 152 11.00 4.00 -4.68
CA VAL A 152 11.26 4.61 -3.36
C VAL A 152 10.12 4.28 -2.42
N THR A 153 10.31 3.30 -1.54
CA THR A 153 9.24 2.70 -0.74
C THR A 153 9.47 2.79 0.76
N ASN A 154 8.38 2.79 1.52
CA ASN A 154 8.40 2.62 2.97
C ASN A 154 8.26 1.16 3.43
N ARG A 155 8.40 0.20 2.53
CA ARG A 155 8.72 -1.17 2.91
C ARG A 155 10.05 -1.16 3.65
N VAL A 156 10.15 -1.97 4.70
CA VAL A 156 11.39 -2.11 5.50
C VAL A 156 12.44 -2.91 4.73
N ALA A 157 13.71 -2.66 4.99
CA ALA A 157 14.85 -3.33 4.33
C ALA A 157 14.78 -4.88 4.38
N GLU A 158 14.16 -5.45 5.43
CA GLU A 158 13.91 -6.90 5.54
C GLU A 158 13.12 -7.47 4.34
N LEU A 159 12.30 -6.64 3.69
CA LEU A 159 11.49 -7.05 2.54
C LEU A 159 12.16 -6.78 1.18
N GLU A 160 13.42 -6.35 1.14
CA GLU A 160 14.08 -5.94 -0.10
C GLU A 160 14.10 -7.06 -1.14
N ASP A 161 14.63 -8.23 -0.80
CA ASP A 161 14.77 -9.35 -1.73
C ASP A 161 13.39 -9.81 -2.25
N ALA A 162 12.40 -9.91 -1.37
CA ALA A 162 11.04 -10.30 -1.75
C ALA A 162 10.36 -9.25 -2.64
N THR A 163 10.60 -7.96 -2.38
CA THR A 163 10.06 -6.87 -3.21
C THR A 163 10.72 -6.87 -4.59
N ARG A 164 12.04 -7.05 -4.65
CA ARG A 164 12.82 -7.21 -5.89
C ARG A 164 12.32 -8.39 -6.71
N GLU A 165 12.12 -9.56 -6.07
CA GLU A 165 11.58 -10.75 -6.71
C GLU A 165 10.18 -10.49 -7.28
N ASN A 166 9.30 -9.84 -6.52
CA ASN A 166 7.95 -9.54 -6.96
C ASN A 166 7.97 -8.62 -8.21
N ILE A 167 8.76 -7.55 -8.21
CA ILE A 167 8.89 -6.62 -9.34
C ILE A 167 9.41 -7.36 -10.58
N LYS A 168 10.47 -8.18 -10.43
CA LYS A 168 11.07 -8.95 -11.52
C LYS A 168 10.13 -10.04 -12.07
N ARG A 169 9.40 -10.73 -11.18
CA ARG A 169 8.41 -11.74 -11.57
C ARG A 169 7.29 -11.15 -12.45
N LEU A 170 6.94 -9.90 -12.21
CA LEU A 170 5.95 -9.17 -13.01
C LEU A 170 6.51 -8.65 -14.35
N GLY A 171 7.81 -8.87 -14.62
CA GLY A 171 8.47 -8.37 -15.82
C GLY A 171 8.63 -6.85 -15.83
N LEU A 172 8.53 -6.18 -14.69
CA LEU A 172 8.74 -4.74 -14.58
C LEU A 172 10.22 -4.39 -14.66
N PRO A 173 10.59 -3.21 -15.23
CA PRO A 173 11.98 -2.80 -15.34
C PRO A 173 12.68 -2.78 -13.98
N PHE A 174 13.82 -3.45 -13.89
CA PHE A 174 14.67 -3.48 -12.70
C PHE A 174 16.14 -3.49 -13.14
N ASP A 175 16.97 -2.70 -12.46
CA ASP A 175 18.42 -2.65 -12.73
C ASP A 175 19.16 -3.40 -11.61
N ASP A 176 19.80 -4.50 -11.97
CA ASP A 176 20.58 -5.30 -11.00
C ASP A 176 22.00 -4.73 -10.77
N ASP A 177 22.50 -3.87 -11.66
CA ASP A 177 23.82 -3.28 -11.56
C ASP A 177 23.82 -1.98 -10.73
N ARG A 178 22.65 -1.47 -10.38
CA ARG A 178 22.46 -0.27 -9.59
C ARG A 178 21.35 -0.47 -8.58
N ASP A 179 21.53 0.06 -7.39
CA ASP A 179 20.47 0.14 -6.40
C ASP A 179 19.38 1.11 -6.88
N VAL A 180 18.25 0.53 -7.30
CA VAL A 180 17.06 1.25 -7.78
C VAL A 180 15.85 1.04 -6.87
N LEU A 181 15.98 0.24 -5.79
CA LEU A 181 14.95 -0.05 -4.82
C LEU A 181 15.36 0.52 -3.45
N LEU A 182 14.98 1.76 -3.20
CA LEU A 182 15.38 2.49 -2.01
C LEU A 182 14.34 2.30 -0.89
N MET A 183 14.70 1.45 0.08
CA MET A 183 13.81 1.01 1.14
C MET A 183 13.87 1.91 2.38
N ARG A 184 12.85 1.84 3.23
CA ARG A 184 12.96 2.38 4.58
C ARG A 184 13.90 1.50 5.43
N ASP A 185 14.57 2.13 6.37
CA ASP A 185 15.53 1.54 7.32
C ASP A 185 16.88 1.14 6.71
N GLU A 186 17.08 1.38 5.40
CA GLU A 186 18.40 1.37 4.78
C GLU A 186 19.11 2.70 5.03
N ASN A 187 20.43 2.66 5.12
CA ASN A 187 21.28 3.87 5.23
C ASN A 187 20.80 4.89 6.29
N GLY A 188 20.04 4.46 7.28
CA GLY A 188 19.43 5.32 8.30
C GLY A 188 18.20 6.10 7.81
N TRP A 189 17.60 5.75 6.68
CA TRP A 189 16.39 6.39 6.16
C TRP A 189 15.16 6.02 6.97
N GLY A 190 14.41 7.04 7.39
CA GLY A 190 13.09 6.86 7.99
C GLY A 190 11.97 6.81 6.94
N SER A 191 10.75 7.13 7.39
CA SER A 191 9.56 7.14 6.52
C SER A 191 9.48 8.36 5.59
N ASP A 192 10.22 9.44 5.84
CA ASP A 192 10.33 10.56 4.92
C ASP A 192 11.14 10.16 3.68
N LYS A 193 10.61 10.45 2.50
CA LYS A 193 11.23 10.08 1.22
C LYS A 193 12.14 11.16 0.63
N VAL A 194 12.24 12.34 1.24
CA VAL A 194 13.03 13.49 0.75
C VAL A 194 14.48 13.09 0.49
N SER A 195 15.16 12.46 1.45
CA SER A 195 16.58 12.09 1.32
C SER A 195 16.82 11.07 0.20
N ARG A 196 15.88 10.12 0.00
CA ARG A 196 15.94 9.12 -1.08
C ARG A 196 15.70 9.77 -2.45
N ARG A 197 14.71 10.68 -2.58
CA ARG A 197 14.52 11.47 -3.80
C ARG A 197 15.71 12.36 -4.11
N ALA A 198 16.28 13.02 -3.09
CA ALA A 198 17.49 13.83 -3.24
C ALA A 198 18.70 13.01 -3.71
N LEU A 199 18.86 11.78 -3.22
CA LEU A 199 19.91 10.86 -3.68
C LEU A 199 19.78 10.58 -5.17
N VAL A 200 18.58 10.27 -5.66
CA VAL A 200 18.36 10.04 -7.10
C VAL A 200 18.56 11.33 -7.90
N ALA A 201 18.05 12.47 -7.42
CA ALA A 201 18.15 13.77 -8.09
C ALA A 201 19.60 14.28 -8.21
N LYS A 202 20.51 13.79 -7.34
CA LYS A 202 21.94 14.09 -7.43
C LYS A 202 22.55 13.61 -8.74
N ASP A 203 22.14 12.43 -9.22
CA ASP A 203 22.75 11.79 -10.40
C ASP A 203 21.85 11.86 -11.64
N TYR A 204 20.53 12.06 -11.47
CA TYR A 204 19.55 12.03 -12.54
C TYR A 204 18.72 13.31 -12.61
N ARG A 205 18.21 13.62 -13.79
CA ARG A 205 17.12 14.57 -14.00
C ARG A 205 15.80 13.83 -13.81
N ILE A 206 15.02 14.24 -12.82
CA ILE A 206 13.78 13.55 -12.45
C ILE A 206 12.62 14.04 -13.31
N LEU A 207 12.10 13.19 -14.19
CA LEU A 207 11.02 13.56 -15.10
C LEU A 207 9.65 13.50 -14.44
N MET A 208 9.42 12.50 -13.58
CA MET A 208 8.11 12.28 -12.94
C MET A 208 8.28 11.72 -11.55
N LEU A 209 7.34 12.05 -10.68
CA LEU A 209 7.05 11.35 -9.43
C LEU A 209 5.67 10.70 -9.55
N VAL A 210 5.55 9.45 -9.12
CA VAL A 210 4.30 8.70 -9.11
C VAL A 210 4.12 8.08 -7.73
N GLY A 211 2.94 8.22 -7.14
CA GLY A 211 2.64 7.70 -5.80
C GLY A 211 1.16 7.76 -5.48
N ASP A 212 0.76 7.14 -4.37
CA ASP A 212 -0.61 7.15 -3.84
C ASP A 212 -0.78 8.05 -2.61
N GLN A 213 0.35 8.52 -2.06
CA GLN A 213 0.37 9.39 -0.87
C GLN A 213 1.01 10.74 -1.18
N LEU A 214 0.53 11.80 -0.53
CA LEU A 214 1.11 13.14 -0.66
C LEU A 214 2.62 13.16 -0.30
N THR A 215 3.03 12.30 0.62
CA THR A 215 4.43 12.15 1.05
C THR A 215 5.38 11.53 0.00
N ASP A 216 4.84 11.05 -1.11
CA ASP A 216 5.66 10.60 -2.24
C ASP A 216 6.21 11.79 -3.05
N PHE A 217 5.57 12.95 -2.92
CA PHE A 217 5.85 14.16 -3.68
C PHE A 217 6.51 15.26 -2.84
N ILE A 218 6.10 15.41 -1.57
CA ILE A 218 6.59 16.43 -0.65
C ILE A 218 7.18 15.81 0.62
N SER A 219 7.71 16.62 1.53
CA SER A 219 8.23 16.14 2.81
C SER A 219 7.13 15.66 3.74
N LEU A 220 7.49 14.75 4.66
CA LEU A 220 6.60 14.30 5.71
C LEU A 220 6.17 15.47 6.61
N GLU A 221 7.10 16.39 6.92
CA GLU A 221 6.83 17.59 7.73
C GLU A 221 5.74 18.46 7.10
N GLU A 222 5.86 18.76 5.81
CA GLU A 222 4.86 19.58 5.09
C GLU A 222 3.51 18.86 4.97
N ALA A 223 3.52 17.54 4.76
CA ALA A 223 2.30 16.74 4.63
C ALA A 223 1.58 16.49 5.97
N ALA A 224 2.28 16.57 7.12
CA ALA A 224 1.76 16.28 8.45
C ALA A 224 0.98 17.47 9.03
N THR A 225 -0.10 17.84 8.39
CA THR A 225 -0.96 18.97 8.78
C THR A 225 -2.42 18.54 8.91
N ASP A 226 -3.31 19.44 9.31
CA ASP A 226 -4.75 19.18 9.44
C ASP A 226 -5.43 18.95 8.08
N ILE A 227 -6.68 18.47 8.11
CA ILE A 227 -7.45 18.11 6.92
C ILE A 227 -7.55 19.27 5.93
N ASP A 228 -7.89 20.46 6.41
CA ASP A 228 -8.14 21.62 5.52
C ASP A 228 -6.82 22.16 4.93
N SER A 229 -5.74 22.14 5.71
CA SER A 229 -4.40 22.51 5.25
C SER A 229 -3.87 21.50 4.23
N ARG A 230 -4.09 20.19 4.43
CA ARG A 230 -3.74 19.17 3.42
C ARG A 230 -4.43 19.39 2.08
N ARG A 231 -5.72 19.79 2.10
CA ARG A 231 -6.45 20.09 0.85
C ARG A 231 -5.84 21.27 0.10
N LYS A 232 -5.40 22.31 0.82
CA LYS A 232 -4.71 23.47 0.23
C LYS A 232 -3.36 23.11 -0.39
N LEU A 233 -2.70 22.05 0.04
CA LEU A 233 -1.47 21.55 -0.60
C LEU A 233 -1.74 21.06 -2.03
N ALA A 234 -2.91 20.49 -2.31
CA ALA A 234 -3.27 20.14 -3.68
C ALA A 234 -3.37 21.40 -4.59
N GLU A 235 -3.91 22.50 -4.08
CA GLU A 235 -3.97 23.79 -4.79
C GLU A 235 -2.58 24.41 -4.92
N LYS A 236 -1.77 24.40 -3.86
CA LYS A 236 -0.40 24.93 -3.85
C LYS A 236 0.46 24.30 -4.96
N TYR A 237 0.28 23.03 -5.22
CA TYR A 237 1.03 22.26 -6.20
C TYR A 237 0.23 21.97 -7.49
N SER A 238 -0.78 22.80 -7.79
CA SER A 238 -1.67 22.60 -8.95
C SER A 238 -0.94 22.47 -10.28
N ASP A 239 0.20 23.15 -10.45
CA ASP A 239 1.01 23.10 -11.66
C ASP A 239 1.82 21.80 -11.83
N MET A 240 1.89 20.98 -10.77
CA MET A 240 2.61 19.71 -10.77
C MET A 240 1.71 18.54 -11.17
N TRP A 241 0.44 18.55 -10.73
CA TRP A 241 -0.48 17.44 -10.94
C TRP A 241 -0.82 17.21 -12.41
N GLY A 242 -0.72 15.96 -12.85
CA GLY A 242 -1.00 15.57 -14.23
C GLY A 242 0.06 15.98 -15.24
N LYS A 243 1.18 16.58 -14.78
CA LYS A 243 2.34 16.94 -15.61
C LYS A 243 3.60 16.26 -15.09
N LYS A 244 4.00 16.63 -13.88
CA LYS A 244 5.22 16.17 -13.22
C LYS A 244 4.93 15.14 -12.14
N TRP A 245 3.76 15.24 -11.51
CA TRP A 245 3.28 14.39 -10.42
C TRP A 245 2.00 13.67 -10.81
N PHE A 246 1.99 12.36 -10.60
CA PHE A 246 0.86 11.49 -10.93
C PHE A 246 0.42 10.75 -9.67
N MET A 247 -0.75 11.14 -9.16
CA MET A 247 -1.34 10.59 -7.94
C MET A 247 -2.30 9.44 -8.28
N LEU A 248 -2.07 8.29 -7.65
CA LEU A 248 -3.02 7.17 -7.64
C LEU A 248 -3.98 7.30 -6.45
N THR A 249 -5.15 6.70 -6.58
CA THR A 249 -6.17 6.75 -5.53
C THR A 249 -6.00 5.58 -4.57
N ASN A 250 -5.75 5.88 -3.29
CA ASN A 250 -5.79 4.88 -2.22
C ASN A 250 -6.82 5.29 -1.15
N PRO A 251 -8.05 4.71 -1.18
CA PRO A 251 -9.08 4.97 -0.19
C PRO A 251 -8.99 4.05 1.03
N MET A 252 -8.06 3.10 1.06
CA MET A 252 -8.00 2.04 2.08
C MET A 252 -7.23 2.47 3.32
N TYR A 253 -6.13 3.20 3.13
CA TYR A 253 -5.25 3.67 4.20
C TYR A 253 -4.36 4.83 3.72
N GLY A 254 -3.71 5.51 4.65
CA GLY A 254 -2.72 6.53 4.31
C GLY A 254 -2.64 7.67 5.30
N LYS A 255 -1.73 8.59 5.03
CA LYS A 255 -1.55 9.80 5.87
C LYS A 255 -2.76 10.75 5.86
N TRP A 256 -3.65 10.61 4.87
CA TRP A 256 -4.92 11.33 4.86
C TRP A 256 -5.81 10.95 6.05
N GLU A 257 -5.80 9.68 6.43
CA GLU A 257 -6.51 9.21 7.62
C GLU A 257 -5.86 9.76 8.90
N GLY A 258 -4.52 9.75 8.97
CA GLY A 258 -3.79 10.34 10.09
C GLY A 258 -4.15 11.80 10.36
N ALA A 259 -4.44 12.58 9.31
CA ALA A 259 -4.88 13.96 9.45
C ALA A 259 -6.23 14.12 10.19
N ILE A 260 -7.12 13.10 10.13
CA ILE A 260 -8.37 13.04 10.90
C ILE A 260 -8.07 13.03 12.41
N TYR A 261 -6.97 12.41 12.79
CA TYR A 261 -6.54 12.22 14.18
C TYR A 261 -5.49 13.24 14.63
N GLY A 262 -5.29 14.35 13.90
CA GLY A 262 -4.23 15.31 14.18
C GLY A 262 -2.82 14.71 14.07
N ASN A 263 -2.64 13.73 13.20
CA ASN A 263 -1.42 12.96 12.94
C ASN A 263 -0.94 12.12 14.14
N LYS A 264 -1.81 11.86 15.11
CA LYS A 264 -1.58 10.95 16.23
C LYS A 264 -2.77 10.01 16.34
N TYR A 265 -2.55 8.73 16.01
CA TYR A 265 -3.59 7.72 16.10
C TYR A 265 -4.06 7.55 17.55
N PRO A 266 -5.39 7.49 17.80
CA PRO A 266 -5.95 7.22 19.13
C PRO A 266 -5.59 5.84 19.64
N ASP A 267 -5.54 5.70 20.98
CA ASP A 267 -5.21 4.44 21.64
C ASP A 267 -6.42 3.48 21.70
N THR A 268 -7.65 4.01 21.54
CA THR A 268 -8.89 3.22 21.63
C THR A 268 -9.70 3.27 20.34
N LYS A 269 -10.46 2.18 20.09
CA LYS A 269 -11.41 2.10 18.97
C LYS A 269 -12.53 3.12 19.07
N GLU A 270 -13.01 3.35 20.27
CA GLU A 270 -14.10 4.27 20.58
C GLU A 270 -13.70 5.72 20.27
N GLU A 271 -12.50 6.11 20.66
CA GLU A 271 -11.97 7.44 20.36
C GLU A 271 -11.74 7.62 18.85
N MET A 272 -11.16 6.62 18.20
CA MET A 272 -10.95 6.61 16.75
C MET A 272 -12.29 6.78 16.00
N MET A 273 -13.32 6.01 16.38
CA MET A 273 -14.65 6.11 15.79
C MET A 273 -15.25 7.50 16.03
N LYS A 274 -15.14 8.02 17.25
CA LYS A 274 -15.64 9.36 17.58
C LYS A 274 -14.98 10.41 16.68
N MET A 275 -13.67 10.39 16.55
CA MET A 275 -12.93 11.36 15.72
C MET A 275 -13.32 11.25 14.23
N ARG A 276 -13.56 10.04 13.70
CA ARG A 276 -14.05 9.86 12.34
C ARG A 276 -15.44 10.47 12.14
N LEU A 277 -16.36 10.25 13.10
CA LEU A 277 -17.71 10.83 13.06
C LEU A 277 -17.66 12.36 13.15
N ASP A 278 -16.85 12.91 14.05
CA ASP A 278 -16.69 14.36 14.24
C ASP A 278 -16.07 15.04 13.00
N ALA A 279 -15.28 14.32 12.19
CA ALA A 279 -14.68 14.84 10.97
C ALA A 279 -15.66 14.93 9.79
N LEU A 280 -16.83 14.27 9.86
CA LEU A 280 -17.86 14.37 8.82
C LEU A 280 -18.43 15.79 8.80
N LYS A 281 -18.58 16.34 7.59
CA LYS A 281 -19.20 17.65 7.34
C LYS A 281 -20.56 17.40 6.67
N PRO A 282 -21.71 17.51 7.40
CA PRO A 282 -23.04 17.26 6.85
C PRO A 282 -23.47 18.34 5.84
#